data_ce6d3f064d31e46b9d07fc4dc3248601
#
_entry.id   ce6d3f064d31e46b9d07fc4dc3248601
#
_cell.length_a   1.000
_cell.length_b   1.000
_cell.length_c   1.000
_cell.angle_alpha   90.00
_cell.angle_beta   90.00
_cell.angle_gamma   90.00
#
_symmetry.space_group_name_H-M   'P 1'
#
loop_
_entity.id
_entity.type
_entity.pdbx_description
1 polymer ?
#
loop_
_entity_poly.entity_id
_entity_poly.type
_entity_poly.pdbx_seq_one_letter_code
_entity_poly.pdbx_strand_id
1 'polypeptide(L)'
;MPSRLRAAVLIAILAAGTTIAAEAQTSRAHLGPRISYHFDAEEVGLGAQLGLPVARQLEFYPSFDVFFVDPGSLWALNADLKYRFGGEGWDWLYTGGGLNITNTSFNGDDETDAGLNLLLGVESLRGWVHPFAEGRLIIGDETAFQLSGGLNFTLGKH
;
A
#
# COMPACT_ATOMS: atom_id res chain seq x y z
N MET A 1 14.32 -4.50 22.33
CA MET A 1 14.33 -3.04 22.14
C MET A 1 13.36 -2.39 23.10
N PRO A 2 13.76 -1.36 23.79
CA PRO A 2 12.87 -0.70 24.75
C PRO A 2 11.69 -0.06 24.02
N SER A 3 10.52 -0.22 24.58
CA SER A 3 9.22 0.25 24.08
C SER A 3 9.18 1.76 23.73
N ARG A 4 10.07 2.53 24.34
CA ARG A 4 10.20 3.97 24.13
C ARG A 4 10.71 4.36 22.73
N LEU A 5 11.53 3.52 22.11
CA LEU A 5 12.03 3.77 20.76
C LEU A 5 10.95 3.54 19.70
N ARG A 6 10.05 2.56 19.94
CA ARG A 6 8.92 2.27 19.05
C ARG A 6 7.88 3.38 19.06
N ALA A 7 7.63 3.98 20.24
CA ALA A 7 6.71 5.11 20.35
C ALA A 7 7.28 6.38 19.68
N ALA A 8 8.58 6.63 19.80
CA ALA A 8 9.22 7.79 19.17
C ALA A 8 9.21 7.71 17.63
N VAL A 9 9.38 6.51 17.06
CA VAL A 9 9.32 6.29 15.60
C VAL A 9 7.89 6.49 15.09
N LEU A 10 6.89 5.99 15.81
CA LEU A 10 5.48 6.19 15.46
C LEU A 10 5.06 7.66 15.50
N ILE A 11 5.50 8.40 16.52
CA ILE A 11 5.21 9.83 16.67
C ILE A 11 5.91 10.66 15.59
N ALA A 12 7.15 10.30 15.21
CA ALA A 12 7.87 10.96 14.13
C ALA A 12 7.21 10.75 12.78
N ILE A 13 6.66 9.56 12.52
CA ILE A 13 5.92 9.25 11.28
C ILE A 13 4.60 10.02 11.23
N LEU A 14 3.87 10.15 12.36
CA LEU A 14 2.65 10.95 12.42
C LEU A 14 2.94 12.45 12.26
N ALA A 15 3.99 12.97 12.88
CA ALA A 15 4.35 14.39 12.79
C ALA A 15 4.84 14.77 11.39
N ALA A 16 5.60 13.90 10.71
CA ALA A 16 6.00 14.09 9.33
C ALA A 16 4.78 14.08 8.38
N GLY A 17 3.79 13.24 8.63
CA GLY A 17 2.56 13.17 7.84
C GLY A 17 1.72 14.45 7.88
N THR A 18 1.72 15.18 8.98
CA THR A 18 0.93 16.42 9.13
C THR A 18 1.54 17.63 8.45
N THR A 19 2.86 17.69 8.32
CA THR A 19 3.53 18.82 7.64
C THR A 19 3.56 18.66 6.12
N ILE A 20 3.55 17.44 5.60
CA ILE A 20 3.56 17.15 4.16
C ILE A 20 2.17 17.39 3.54
N ALA A 21 1.09 17.19 4.28
CA ALA A 21 -0.27 17.40 3.81
C ALA A 21 -0.60 18.86 3.46
N ALA A 22 0.17 19.83 3.95
CA ALA A 22 -0.07 21.25 3.71
C ALA A 22 0.39 21.72 2.31
N GLU A 23 1.30 21.02 1.65
CA GLU A 23 1.84 21.40 0.34
C GLU A 23 1.16 20.70 -0.85
N ALA A 24 0.41 19.64 -0.60
CA ALA A 24 -0.22 18.80 -1.63
C ALA A 24 -1.62 19.26 -2.06
N GLN A 25 -1.89 20.56 -2.09
CA GLN A 25 -3.23 21.12 -2.29
C GLN A 25 -3.86 20.90 -3.67
N THR A 26 -3.14 20.33 -4.64
CA THR A 26 -3.65 20.12 -6.00
C THR A 26 -4.10 18.70 -6.31
N SER A 27 -3.69 17.74 -5.51
CA SER A 27 -4.10 16.35 -5.68
C SER A 27 -4.97 15.93 -4.50
N ARG A 28 -5.95 15.09 -4.77
CA ARG A 28 -6.93 14.67 -3.75
C ARG A 28 -6.56 13.30 -3.20
N ALA A 29 -6.79 13.13 -1.90
CA ALA A 29 -6.71 11.81 -1.28
C ALA A 29 -7.74 10.86 -1.89
N HIS A 30 -7.41 9.60 -1.93
CA HIS A 30 -8.35 8.56 -2.38
C HIS A 30 -8.26 7.33 -1.50
N LEU A 31 -9.35 6.59 -1.43
CA LEU A 31 -9.51 5.38 -0.63
C LEU A 31 -10.24 4.33 -1.47
N GLY A 32 -9.87 3.09 -1.34
CA GLY A 32 -10.60 2.07 -2.05
C GLY A 32 -10.34 0.64 -1.59
N PRO A 33 -11.27 -0.25 -1.94
CA PRO A 33 -11.10 -1.68 -1.76
C PRO A 33 -10.16 -2.27 -2.81
N ARG A 34 -9.50 -3.34 -2.43
CA ARG A 34 -8.63 -4.12 -3.31
C ARG A 34 -8.85 -5.61 -3.11
N ILE A 35 -8.65 -6.35 -4.16
CA ILE A 35 -8.48 -7.79 -4.14
C ILE A 35 -7.04 -8.11 -4.53
N SER A 36 -6.43 -9.04 -3.83
CA SER A 36 -5.03 -9.41 -4.03
C SER A 36 -4.89 -10.92 -4.17
N TYR A 37 -3.91 -11.34 -4.96
CA TYR A 37 -3.49 -12.73 -5.06
C TYR A 37 -2.00 -12.82 -4.71
N HIS A 38 -1.69 -13.61 -3.71
CA HIS A 38 -0.34 -13.86 -3.24
C HIS A 38 0.16 -15.16 -3.85
N PHE A 39 1.11 -15.09 -4.77
CA PHE A 39 1.54 -16.25 -5.56
C PHE A 39 2.27 -17.31 -4.75
N ASP A 40 3.07 -16.91 -3.77
CA ASP A 40 3.83 -17.85 -2.95
C ASP A 40 2.96 -18.59 -1.94
N ALA A 41 1.96 -17.92 -1.40
CA ALA A 41 0.97 -18.53 -0.52
C ALA A 41 -0.17 -19.20 -1.28
N GLU A 42 -0.31 -18.91 -2.58
CA GLU A 42 -1.42 -19.33 -3.45
C GLU A 42 -2.80 -18.95 -2.88
N GLU A 43 -2.89 -17.74 -2.31
CA GLU A 43 -4.08 -17.29 -1.57
C GLU A 43 -4.63 -15.97 -2.10
N VAL A 44 -5.96 -15.88 -2.07
CA VAL A 44 -6.69 -14.65 -2.38
C VAL A 44 -6.89 -13.85 -1.09
N GLY A 45 -6.73 -12.54 -1.20
CA GLY A 45 -6.95 -11.61 -0.10
C GLY A 45 -7.88 -10.48 -0.47
N LEU A 46 -8.46 -9.88 0.53
CA LEU A 46 -9.23 -8.64 0.45
C LEU A 46 -8.55 -7.58 1.30
N GLY A 47 -8.57 -6.36 0.84
CA GLY A 47 -7.93 -5.28 1.55
C GLY A 47 -8.48 -3.91 1.17
N ALA A 48 -7.79 -2.90 1.66
CA ALA A 48 -8.05 -1.51 1.36
C ALA A 48 -6.73 -0.75 1.25
N GLN A 49 -6.73 0.31 0.48
CA GLN A 49 -5.63 1.25 0.38
C GLN A 49 -6.11 2.67 0.50
N LEU A 50 -5.21 3.50 1.00
CA LEU A 50 -5.38 4.94 1.10
C LEU A 50 -4.25 5.61 0.31
N GLY A 51 -4.60 6.55 -0.55
CA GLY A 51 -3.64 7.38 -1.27
C GLY A 51 -3.64 8.79 -0.72
N LEU A 52 -2.51 9.25 -0.24
CA LEU A 52 -2.31 10.60 0.31
C LEU A 52 -1.25 11.33 -0.51
N PRO A 53 -1.66 12.30 -1.33
CA PRO A 53 -0.70 13.10 -2.09
C PRO A 53 0.27 13.83 -1.16
N VAL A 54 1.57 13.64 -1.37
CA VAL A 54 2.64 14.29 -0.59
C VAL A 54 3.45 15.27 -1.44
N ALA A 55 3.41 15.10 -2.76
CA ALA A 55 3.98 16.00 -3.73
C ALA A 55 3.23 15.84 -5.07
N ARG A 56 3.58 16.60 -6.09
CA ARG A 56 2.86 16.63 -7.39
C ARG A 56 2.72 15.24 -8.02
N GLN A 57 3.75 14.38 -7.94
CA GLN A 57 3.79 13.06 -8.55
C GLN A 57 4.04 11.96 -7.53
N LEU A 58 4.05 12.31 -6.25
CA LEU A 58 4.39 11.42 -5.16
C LEU A 58 3.24 11.30 -4.18
N GLU A 59 2.91 10.08 -3.81
CA GLU A 59 1.79 9.74 -2.97
C GLU A 59 2.23 8.76 -1.89
N PHE A 60 1.88 9.03 -0.64
CA PHE A 60 1.99 8.03 0.43
C PHE A 60 0.81 7.07 0.32
N TYR A 61 1.10 5.79 0.23
CA TYR A 61 0.16 4.76 -0.20
C TYR A 61 0.15 3.57 0.76
N PRO A 62 -0.40 3.73 1.96
CA PRO A 62 -0.60 2.62 2.87
C PRO A 62 -1.70 1.69 2.39
N SER A 63 -1.49 0.40 2.57
CA SER A 63 -2.49 -0.64 2.28
C SER A 63 -2.47 -1.76 3.31
N PHE A 64 -3.62 -2.38 3.48
CA PHE A 64 -3.81 -3.52 4.37
C PHE A 64 -4.56 -4.61 3.62
N ASP A 65 -4.05 -5.84 3.68
CA ASP A 65 -4.64 -7.02 3.05
C ASP A 65 -4.80 -8.14 4.08
N VAL A 66 -5.92 -8.85 4.00
CA VAL A 66 -6.18 -10.09 4.74
C VAL A 66 -6.36 -11.21 3.73
N PHE A 67 -5.56 -12.25 3.84
CA PHE A 67 -5.60 -13.41 2.96
C PHE A 67 -6.36 -14.55 3.61
N PHE A 68 -7.17 -15.23 2.82
CA PHE A 68 -7.99 -16.36 3.28
C PHE A 68 -7.18 -17.63 3.22
N VAL A 69 -6.45 -17.92 4.30
CA VAL A 69 -5.71 -19.15 4.49
C VAL A 69 -6.47 -20.07 5.44
N ASP A 70 -6.44 -21.36 5.19
CA ASP A 70 -7.08 -22.38 6.04
C ASP A 70 -6.13 -23.58 6.23
N PRO A 71 -5.79 -23.97 7.47
CA PRO A 71 -6.09 -23.30 8.75
C PRO A 71 -5.12 -22.14 9.03
N GLY A 72 -5.62 -21.09 9.67
CA GLY A 72 -4.79 -19.97 10.13
C GLY A 72 -5.25 -18.61 9.62
N SER A 73 -4.37 -17.62 9.72
CA SER A 73 -4.58 -16.28 9.19
C SER A 73 -3.29 -15.69 8.63
N LEU A 74 -3.43 -14.91 7.58
CA LEU A 74 -2.34 -14.16 6.98
C LEU A 74 -2.83 -12.74 6.70
N TRP A 75 -2.14 -11.74 7.22
CA TRP A 75 -2.42 -10.35 6.89
C TRP A 75 -1.13 -9.59 6.60
N ALA A 76 -1.23 -8.58 5.78
CA ALA A 76 -0.11 -7.73 5.39
C ALA A 76 -0.47 -6.26 5.54
N LEU A 77 0.46 -5.50 6.12
CA LEU A 77 0.41 -4.05 6.20
C LEU A 77 1.56 -3.47 5.38
N ASN A 78 1.25 -2.53 4.52
CA ASN A 78 2.22 -1.90 3.65
C ASN A 78 2.23 -0.38 3.85
N ALA A 79 3.41 0.20 3.82
CA ALA A 79 3.62 1.63 3.81
C ALA A 79 4.54 1.98 2.64
N ASP A 80 3.94 2.40 1.54
CA ASP A 80 4.62 2.63 0.28
C ASP A 80 4.62 4.11 -0.11
N LEU A 81 5.61 4.51 -0.89
CA LEU A 81 5.59 5.73 -1.67
C LEU A 81 5.37 5.37 -3.13
N LYS A 82 4.32 5.92 -3.71
CA LYS A 82 3.94 5.72 -5.09
C LYS A 82 4.31 6.94 -5.92
N TYR A 83 5.09 6.73 -6.96
CA TYR A 83 5.48 7.75 -7.93
C TYR A 83 4.68 7.55 -9.22
N ARG A 84 3.96 8.57 -9.61
CA ARG A 84 3.20 8.60 -10.86
C ARG A 84 4.03 9.24 -11.97
N PHE A 85 4.15 8.55 -13.09
CA PHE A 85 4.85 9.09 -14.23
C PHE A 85 4.08 10.31 -14.80
N GLY A 86 4.81 11.39 -15.02
CA GLY A 86 4.25 12.59 -15.65
C GLY A 86 4.50 12.59 -17.14
N GLY A 87 3.70 13.36 -17.85
CA GLY A 87 3.80 13.54 -19.30
C GLY A 87 2.53 13.11 -20.02
N GLU A 88 2.37 13.61 -21.23
CA GLU A 88 1.19 13.26 -22.03
C GLU A 88 1.16 11.77 -22.35
N GLY A 89 0.11 11.08 -21.88
CA GLY A 89 -0.14 9.68 -22.16
C GLY A 89 0.50 8.68 -21.20
N TRP A 90 1.20 9.11 -20.16
CA TRP A 90 1.86 8.22 -19.17
C TRP A 90 1.36 8.39 -17.73
N ASP A 91 0.43 9.29 -17.50
CA ASP A 91 -0.14 9.61 -16.20
C ASP A 91 -0.91 8.44 -15.54
N TRP A 92 -1.26 7.43 -16.34
CA TRP A 92 -1.91 6.19 -15.88
C TRP A 92 -0.93 5.17 -15.28
N LEU A 93 0.38 5.33 -15.48
CA LEU A 93 1.41 4.41 -15.02
C LEU A 93 2.05 4.93 -13.74
N TYR A 94 2.26 4.05 -12.78
CA TYR A 94 2.98 4.37 -11.56
C TYR A 94 3.93 3.25 -11.13
N THR A 95 4.93 3.63 -10.38
CA THR A 95 5.84 2.72 -9.69
C THR A 95 5.95 3.15 -8.23
N GLY A 96 6.55 2.34 -7.41
CA GLY A 96 6.78 2.73 -6.03
C GLY A 96 7.57 1.70 -5.25
N GLY A 97 7.75 2.00 -4.00
CA GLY A 97 8.43 1.13 -3.06
C GLY A 97 8.15 1.53 -1.63
N GLY A 98 8.40 0.64 -0.71
CA GLY A 98 8.17 0.89 0.69
C GLY A 98 8.45 -0.29 1.59
N LEU A 99 7.76 -0.30 2.72
CA LEU A 99 7.91 -1.31 3.75
C LEU A 99 6.69 -2.21 3.82
N ASN A 100 6.95 -3.48 4.08
CA ASN A 100 5.93 -4.50 4.30
C ASN A 100 6.11 -5.12 5.68
N ILE A 101 4.99 -5.37 6.34
CA ILE A 101 4.91 -6.22 7.54
C ILE A 101 3.84 -7.26 7.25
N THR A 102 4.24 -8.53 7.31
CA THR A 102 3.35 -9.67 7.14
C THR A 102 3.30 -10.47 8.43
N ASN A 103 2.12 -10.82 8.87
CA ASN A 103 1.93 -11.71 10.01
C ASN A 103 1.18 -12.96 9.55
N THR A 104 1.75 -14.10 9.87
CA THR A 104 1.16 -15.41 9.61
C THR A 104 0.90 -16.11 10.93
N SER A 105 -0.34 -16.48 11.18
CA SER A 105 -0.74 -17.27 12.35
C SER A 105 -1.16 -18.66 11.91
N PHE A 106 -0.54 -19.68 12.49
CA PHE A 106 -0.82 -21.08 12.20
C PHE A 106 -0.70 -21.92 13.48
N ASN A 107 -1.74 -22.67 13.83
CA ASN A 107 -1.79 -23.55 15.02
C ASN A 107 -1.38 -22.86 16.34
N GLY A 108 -1.70 -21.57 16.50
CA GLY A 108 -1.35 -20.81 17.71
C GLY A 108 0.06 -20.22 17.69
N ASP A 109 0.84 -20.46 16.64
CA ASP A 109 2.14 -19.84 16.43
C ASP A 109 1.98 -18.63 15.50
N ASP A 110 2.53 -17.49 15.92
CA ASP A 110 2.53 -16.24 15.16
C ASP A 110 3.95 -15.96 14.66
N GLU A 111 4.06 -15.75 13.35
CA GLU A 111 5.30 -15.32 12.71
C GLU A 111 5.10 -13.96 12.05
N THR A 112 5.97 -13.02 12.35
CA THR A 112 5.95 -11.68 11.77
C THR A 112 7.22 -11.43 10.99
N ASP A 113 7.05 -11.15 9.69
CA ASP A 113 8.13 -10.84 8.77
C ASP A 113 8.04 -9.39 8.32
N ALA A 114 9.20 -8.76 8.15
CA ALA A 114 9.32 -7.44 7.54
C ALA A 114 10.07 -7.54 6.21
N GLY A 115 9.64 -6.75 5.23
CA GLY A 115 10.22 -6.75 3.90
C GLY A 115 10.20 -5.38 3.25
N LEU A 116 10.76 -5.33 2.06
CA LEU A 116 10.71 -4.17 1.17
C LEU A 116 9.76 -4.45 0.02
N ASN A 117 8.95 -3.47 -0.33
CA ASN A 117 8.08 -3.53 -1.49
C ASN A 117 8.70 -2.81 -2.68
N LEU A 118 8.59 -3.42 -3.85
CA LEU A 118 8.68 -2.75 -5.14
C LEU A 118 7.35 -2.96 -5.86
N LEU A 119 6.75 -1.90 -6.37
CA LEU A 119 5.47 -1.98 -7.03
C LEU A 119 5.48 -1.27 -8.39
N LEU A 120 4.69 -1.81 -9.30
CA LEU A 120 4.43 -1.25 -10.61
C LEU A 120 2.94 -1.45 -10.91
N GLY A 121 2.26 -0.41 -11.31
CA GLY A 121 0.84 -0.49 -11.56
C GLY A 121 0.33 0.50 -12.57
N VAL A 122 -0.94 0.30 -12.90
CA VAL A 122 -1.72 1.15 -13.79
C VAL A 122 -2.98 1.58 -13.08
N GLU A 123 -3.39 2.83 -13.27
CA GLU A 123 -4.59 3.40 -12.66
C GLU A 123 -5.22 4.40 -13.61
N SER A 124 -6.51 4.28 -13.84
CA SER A 124 -7.26 5.26 -14.60
C SER A 124 -7.57 6.48 -13.73
N LEU A 125 -7.22 7.66 -14.19
CA LEU A 125 -7.45 8.92 -13.48
C LEU A 125 -8.71 9.65 -13.92
N ARG A 126 -9.59 8.99 -14.69
CA ARG A 126 -10.80 9.62 -15.22
C ARG A 126 -11.95 9.52 -14.23
N GLY A 127 -12.55 10.66 -13.93
CA GLY A 127 -13.70 10.73 -13.03
C GLY A 127 -13.33 10.66 -11.55
N TRP A 128 -14.24 10.19 -10.73
CA TRP A 128 -14.07 10.07 -9.29
C TRP A 128 -13.78 8.63 -8.82
N VAL A 129 -13.94 7.66 -9.73
CA VAL A 129 -13.62 6.25 -9.52
C VAL A 129 -12.43 5.88 -10.40
N HIS A 130 -11.38 5.37 -9.80
CA HIS A 130 -10.12 5.04 -10.44
C HIS A 130 -9.84 3.55 -10.35
N PRO A 131 -10.21 2.74 -11.34
CA PRO A 131 -9.78 1.35 -11.38
C PRO A 131 -8.27 1.24 -11.54
N PHE A 132 -7.67 0.27 -10.85
CA PHE A 132 -6.24 0.02 -10.90
C PHE A 132 -5.92 -1.46 -10.94
N ALA A 133 -4.71 -1.76 -11.43
CA ALA A 133 -4.06 -3.05 -11.32
C ALA A 133 -2.58 -2.85 -10.96
N GLU A 134 -2.07 -3.67 -10.06
CA GLU A 134 -0.74 -3.49 -9.47
C GLU A 134 -0.04 -4.83 -9.26
N GLY A 135 1.20 -4.91 -9.73
CA GLY A 135 2.13 -5.96 -9.35
C GLY A 135 3.06 -5.47 -8.24
N ARG A 136 3.27 -6.30 -7.24
CA ARG A 136 4.12 -6.02 -6.10
C ARG A 136 5.10 -7.14 -5.87
N LEU A 137 6.38 -6.79 -5.76
CA LEU A 137 7.44 -7.68 -5.34
C LEU A 137 7.78 -7.37 -3.88
N ILE A 138 7.68 -8.36 -3.03
CA ILE A 138 7.97 -8.26 -1.60
C ILE A 138 9.30 -8.94 -1.34
N ILE A 139 10.31 -8.17 -0.97
CA ILE A 139 11.67 -8.64 -0.76
C ILE A 139 11.92 -8.71 0.75
N GLY A 140 12.06 -9.92 1.27
CA GLY A 140 12.35 -10.23 2.66
C GLY A 140 13.31 -11.40 2.75
N ASP A 141 13.17 -12.23 3.77
CA ASP A 141 13.90 -13.50 3.87
C ASP A 141 13.58 -14.41 2.67
N GLU A 142 12.35 -14.38 2.23
CA GLU A 142 11.92 -14.96 0.96
C GLU A 142 11.30 -13.86 0.09
N THR A 143 11.51 -13.95 -1.22
CA THR A 143 10.91 -13.01 -2.18
C THR A 143 9.56 -13.54 -2.63
N ALA A 144 8.53 -12.72 -2.49
CA ALA A 144 7.17 -13.03 -2.86
C ALA A 144 6.65 -12.07 -3.94
N PHE A 145 5.74 -12.56 -4.76
CA PHE A 145 5.03 -11.75 -5.75
C PHE A 145 3.53 -11.70 -5.45
N GLN A 146 2.95 -10.52 -5.54
CA GLN A 146 1.53 -10.28 -5.32
C GLN A 146 0.97 -9.47 -6.48
N LEU A 147 -0.20 -9.87 -6.98
CA LEU A 147 -0.99 -9.12 -7.94
C LEU A 147 -2.24 -8.59 -7.25
N SER A 148 -2.54 -7.32 -7.47
CA SER A 148 -3.70 -6.67 -6.85
C SER A 148 -4.47 -5.86 -7.88
N GLY A 149 -5.75 -5.71 -7.65
CA GLY A 149 -6.62 -4.85 -8.43
C GLY A 149 -7.77 -4.33 -7.58
N GLY A 150 -8.35 -3.23 -7.98
CA GLY A 150 -9.46 -2.64 -7.23
C GLY A 150 -9.89 -1.29 -7.78
N LEU A 151 -10.56 -0.56 -6.92
CA LEU A 151 -11.09 0.76 -7.22
C LEU A 151 -10.64 1.75 -6.17
N ASN A 152 -10.21 2.92 -6.59
CA ASN A 152 -9.95 4.05 -5.73
C ASN A 152 -11.05 5.10 -5.92
N PHE A 153 -11.55 5.62 -4.83
CA PHE A 153 -12.56 6.69 -4.81
C PHE A 153 -11.93 7.96 -4.31
N THR A 154 -12.03 9.02 -5.10
CA THR A 154 -11.52 10.34 -4.71
C THR A 154 -12.31 10.87 -3.51
N LEU A 155 -11.60 11.30 -2.48
CA LEU A 155 -12.17 11.88 -1.29
C LEU A 155 -12.28 13.41 -1.42
N GLY A 156 -13.37 13.99 -0.93
CA GLY A 156 -13.60 15.44 -0.91
C GLY A 156 -14.71 15.87 -1.85
N LYS A 157 -15.22 17.07 -1.59
CA LYS A 157 -16.28 17.68 -2.40
C LYS A 157 -15.73 18.27 -3.71
N HIS A 158 -16.55 18.19 -4.73
CA HIS A 158 -16.36 18.95 -5.99
C HIS A 158 -16.45 20.45 -5.74
#